data_36ba661cf48651b85ea8b4378ab93a5b
#
_entry.id   36ba661cf48651b85ea8b4378ab93a5b
#
_cell.length_a   1.000
_cell.length_b   1.000
_cell.length_c   1.000
_cell.angle_alpha   90.00
_cell.angle_beta   90.00
_cell.angle_gamma   90.00
#
_symmetry.space_group_name_H-M   'P 1'
#
loop_
_entity.id
_entity.type
_entity.pdbx_description
1 polymer ?
#
loop_
_entity_poly.entity_id
_entity_poly.type
_entity_poly.pdbx_seq_one_letter_code
_entity_poly.pdbx_strand_id
1 'polypeptide(L)'
;MKNKKTGRGVRKKAFRLSLKDTLITLCALLLTTALCYLLLPLAGNESFEPLLFVLAVLVISRLTDGYFYGVAASILGVLMVNLLFTYPYYKFNFTITGYPISMLCMLATAIITFALTARIKEQEQLMVAAERERMRSNLLRAVSHDLRTPLTAISGACSALIESGDAISVQEKNKLISQIDEDAQWLIRLVENLLIVTRMDAPGGADITKSPEAAEEVAASALSLFRKNFPQANVVVHVPEEVLITPMDGMLIRQVLLNLLENAAAHAEGATRICLDIIRDGDNALFRVSDDGKGIDPELLPHILNGDYKHSLGSSEDKKRNMGIGLSVCSTIVAAHSGQMRAYNGSGRGAVFEFTLPLDNTDEVDGMDIYQDEVDEQAQP
;
A
#
# COMPACT_ATOMS: atom_id res chain seq x y z
N MET A 1 -7.20 -0.24 41.61
CA MET A 1 -8.51 -0.63 41.04
C MET A 1 -8.29 -1.19 39.66
N LYS A 2 -8.72 -2.42 39.44
CA LYS A 2 -8.47 -3.31 38.32
C LYS A 2 -9.11 -2.80 37.02
N ASN A 3 -8.33 -2.67 35.93
CA ASN A 3 -8.89 -2.55 34.57
C ASN A 3 -8.71 -3.89 33.82
N LYS A 4 -9.76 -4.69 33.89
CA LYS A 4 -9.97 -5.94 33.15
C LYS A 4 -10.87 -5.62 31.95
N LYS A 5 -10.32 -5.16 30.80
CA LYS A 5 -11.06 -5.05 29.54
C LYS A 5 -10.12 -5.14 28.31
N THR A 6 -9.47 -6.30 28.12
CA THR A 6 -8.82 -6.62 26.85
C THR A 6 -8.88 -8.13 26.62
N GLY A 7 -10.06 -8.66 26.36
CA GLY A 7 -10.23 -10.09 26.13
C GLY A 7 -11.43 -10.46 25.25
N ARG A 8 -12.10 -9.51 24.60
CA ARG A 8 -13.34 -9.78 23.87
C ARG A 8 -13.27 -9.67 22.33
N GLY A 9 -12.15 -9.21 21.77
CA GLY A 9 -12.04 -8.97 20.30
C GLY A 9 -11.67 -10.19 19.47
N VAL A 10 -10.93 -11.17 20.01
CA VAL A 10 -10.35 -12.28 19.24
C VAL A 10 -11.35 -13.44 19.02
N ARG A 11 -12.38 -13.59 19.84
CA ARG A 11 -13.32 -14.73 19.75
C ARG A 11 -14.39 -14.66 18.65
N LYS A 12 -14.59 -13.55 17.96
CA LYS A 12 -15.67 -13.40 16.96
C LYS A 12 -15.31 -13.74 15.51
N LYS A 13 -14.03 -14.04 15.20
CA LYS A 13 -13.61 -14.44 13.83
C LYS A 13 -13.65 -15.95 13.55
N ALA A 14 -13.93 -16.79 14.55
CA ALA A 14 -13.85 -18.26 14.44
C ALA A 14 -14.99 -18.90 13.62
N PHE A 15 -16.09 -18.20 13.35
CA PHE A 15 -17.28 -18.75 12.67
C PHE A 15 -17.79 -17.81 11.57
N ARG A 16 -16.99 -17.53 10.54
CA ARG A 16 -17.52 -16.96 9.30
C ARG A 16 -17.74 -18.10 8.31
N LEU A 17 -18.99 -18.50 8.13
CA LEU A 17 -19.41 -19.33 7.00
C LEU A 17 -19.28 -18.48 5.73
N SER A 18 -18.26 -18.78 4.92
CA SER A 18 -18.05 -18.19 3.60
C SER A 18 -18.60 -19.15 2.55
N LEU A 19 -19.44 -18.67 1.65
CA LEU A 19 -19.94 -19.46 0.51
C LEU A 19 -18.77 -19.99 -0.34
N LYS A 20 -17.71 -19.18 -0.51
CA LYS A 20 -16.50 -19.56 -1.22
C LYS A 20 -15.80 -20.77 -0.57
N ASP A 21 -15.57 -20.71 0.74
CA ASP A 21 -14.87 -21.77 1.48
C ASP A 21 -15.69 -23.04 1.57
N THR A 22 -17.02 -22.91 1.69
CA THR A 22 -17.95 -24.05 1.63
C THR A 22 -17.88 -24.74 0.26
N LEU A 23 -17.86 -23.97 -0.82
CA LEU A 23 -17.76 -24.51 -2.19
C LEU A 23 -16.41 -25.21 -2.41
N ILE A 24 -15.32 -24.61 -1.98
CA ILE A 24 -13.96 -25.20 -2.06
C ILE A 24 -13.93 -26.55 -1.31
N THR A 25 -14.47 -26.60 -0.09
CA THR A 25 -14.50 -27.80 0.72
C THR A 25 -15.31 -28.91 0.05
N LEU A 26 -16.48 -28.57 -0.45
CA LEU A 26 -17.35 -29.52 -1.13
C LEU A 26 -16.72 -30.05 -2.42
N CYS A 27 -16.18 -29.17 -3.27
CA CYS A 27 -15.48 -29.55 -4.50
C CYS A 27 -14.26 -30.43 -4.22
N ALA A 28 -13.46 -30.11 -3.21
CA ALA A 28 -12.29 -30.91 -2.85
C ALA A 28 -12.68 -32.33 -2.38
N LEU A 29 -13.71 -32.47 -1.53
CA LEU A 29 -14.19 -33.77 -1.07
C LEU A 29 -14.78 -34.58 -2.22
N LEU A 30 -15.56 -33.97 -3.11
CA LEU A 30 -16.11 -34.65 -4.30
C LEU A 30 -15.01 -35.11 -5.25
N LEU A 31 -14.01 -34.22 -5.51
CA LEU A 31 -12.87 -34.58 -6.35
C LEU A 31 -12.07 -35.75 -5.78
N THR A 32 -11.82 -35.73 -4.46
CA THR A 32 -11.13 -36.84 -3.78
C THR A 32 -11.92 -38.14 -3.87
N THR A 33 -13.22 -38.09 -3.67
CA THR A 33 -14.09 -39.24 -3.82
C THR A 33 -14.06 -39.80 -5.24
N ALA A 34 -14.17 -38.96 -6.25
CA ALA A 34 -14.07 -39.33 -7.65
C ALA A 34 -12.70 -39.95 -7.98
N LEU A 35 -11.62 -39.37 -7.44
CA LEU A 35 -10.28 -39.90 -7.59
C LEU A 35 -10.11 -41.27 -6.95
N CYS A 36 -10.69 -41.50 -5.75
CA CYS A 36 -10.70 -42.82 -5.12
C CYS A 36 -11.40 -43.86 -5.99
N TYR A 37 -12.58 -43.54 -6.55
CA TYR A 37 -13.28 -44.47 -7.47
C TYR A 37 -12.49 -44.75 -8.74
N LEU A 38 -11.78 -43.77 -9.28
CA LEU A 38 -10.94 -43.95 -10.47
C LEU A 38 -9.74 -44.86 -10.20
N LEU A 39 -9.15 -44.76 -9.00
CA LEU A 39 -7.97 -45.53 -8.62
C LEU A 39 -8.30 -46.93 -8.07
N LEU A 40 -9.54 -47.19 -7.67
CA LEU A 40 -9.98 -48.46 -7.10
C LEU A 40 -9.59 -49.68 -7.95
N PRO A 41 -9.76 -49.69 -9.30
CA PRO A 41 -9.38 -50.84 -10.13
C PRO A 41 -7.87 -51.06 -10.24
N LEU A 42 -7.05 -50.04 -9.91
CA LEU A 42 -5.59 -50.12 -10.00
C LEU A 42 -4.95 -50.59 -8.70
N ALA A 43 -5.62 -50.39 -7.57
CA ALA A 43 -5.06 -50.60 -6.23
C ALA A 43 -5.20 -52.02 -5.68
N GLY A 44 -5.95 -52.89 -6.34
CA GLY A 44 -6.16 -54.28 -5.87
C GLY A 44 -6.86 -54.33 -4.50
N ASN A 45 -6.22 -54.98 -3.52
CA ASN A 45 -6.77 -55.15 -2.16
C ASN A 45 -6.21 -54.16 -1.13
N GLU A 46 -5.43 -53.14 -1.56
CA GLU A 46 -4.82 -52.18 -0.65
C GLU A 46 -5.76 -51.00 -0.40
N SER A 47 -5.95 -50.64 0.88
CA SER A 47 -6.79 -49.52 1.29
C SER A 47 -5.97 -48.21 1.27
N PHE A 48 -6.04 -47.43 0.20
CA PHE A 48 -5.37 -46.16 0.02
C PHE A 48 -6.29 -44.94 0.24
N GLU A 49 -7.60 -45.14 0.32
CA GLU A 49 -8.62 -44.11 0.41
C GLU A 49 -8.40 -43.17 1.63
N PRO A 50 -8.08 -43.69 2.84
CA PRO A 50 -7.84 -42.84 3.98
C PRO A 50 -6.69 -41.84 3.76
N LEU A 51 -5.64 -42.23 3.01
CA LEU A 51 -4.49 -41.35 2.71
C LEU A 51 -4.88 -40.20 1.81
N LEU A 52 -5.71 -40.44 0.79
CA LEU A 52 -6.20 -39.39 -0.11
C LEU A 52 -7.11 -38.39 0.61
N PHE A 53 -7.97 -38.90 1.53
CA PHE A 53 -8.80 -38.00 2.34
C PHE A 53 -7.97 -37.14 3.33
N VAL A 54 -6.91 -37.70 3.92
CA VAL A 54 -5.96 -36.93 4.73
C VAL A 54 -5.32 -35.82 3.90
N LEU A 55 -4.86 -36.10 2.68
CA LEU A 55 -4.31 -35.11 1.77
C LEU A 55 -5.36 -34.03 1.41
N ALA A 56 -6.60 -34.44 1.14
CA ALA A 56 -7.69 -33.49 0.88
C ALA A 56 -7.92 -32.53 2.07
N VAL A 57 -7.95 -33.05 3.29
CA VAL A 57 -8.09 -32.23 4.51
C VAL A 57 -6.93 -31.24 4.66
N LEU A 58 -5.70 -31.64 4.33
CA LEU A 58 -4.54 -30.74 4.29
C LEU A 58 -4.72 -29.59 3.31
N VAL A 59 -5.14 -29.92 2.07
CA VAL A 59 -5.38 -28.93 1.02
C VAL A 59 -6.52 -27.98 1.39
N ILE A 60 -7.63 -28.51 1.91
CA ILE A 60 -8.76 -27.69 2.37
C ILE A 60 -8.32 -26.74 3.49
N SER A 61 -7.58 -27.24 4.48
CA SER A 61 -7.08 -26.41 5.58
C SER A 61 -6.14 -25.29 5.12
N ARG A 62 -5.45 -25.48 3.99
CA ARG A 62 -4.57 -24.46 3.39
C ARG A 62 -5.33 -23.42 2.59
N LEU A 63 -6.38 -23.83 1.86
CA LEU A 63 -7.12 -22.99 0.92
C LEU A 63 -8.27 -22.22 1.56
N THR A 64 -8.79 -22.68 2.73
CA THR A 64 -9.93 -22.06 3.42
C THR A 64 -9.49 -21.19 4.60
N ASP A 65 -10.27 -20.14 4.87
CA ASP A 65 -10.04 -19.26 6.00
C ASP A 65 -10.84 -19.71 7.23
N GLY A 66 -10.13 -20.16 8.26
CA GLY A 66 -10.70 -20.52 9.57
C GLY A 66 -10.68 -22.01 9.86
N TYR A 67 -10.93 -22.32 11.12
CA TYR A 67 -10.83 -23.67 11.70
C TYR A 67 -11.97 -24.59 11.33
N PHE A 68 -13.12 -24.00 11.01
CA PHE A 68 -14.35 -24.74 10.82
C PHE A 68 -14.27 -25.74 9.67
N TYR A 69 -13.78 -25.29 8.53
CA TYR A 69 -13.76 -26.10 7.31
C TYR A 69 -12.79 -27.28 7.38
N GLY A 70 -11.62 -27.10 7.99
CA GLY A 70 -10.65 -28.19 8.19
C GLY A 70 -11.20 -29.29 9.10
N VAL A 71 -11.81 -28.90 10.22
CA VAL A 71 -12.45 -29.85 11.15
C VAL A 71 -13.66 -30.52 10.51
N ALA A 72 -14.53 -29.76 9.86
CA ALA A 72 -15.70 -30.29 9.16
C ALA A 72 -15.30 -31.28 8.05
N ALA A 73 -14.29 -30.92 7.24
CA ALA A 73 -13.75 -31.78 6.20
C ALA A 73 -13.16 -33.07 6.74
N SER A 74 -12.47 -33.05 7.91
CA SER A 74 -11.93 -34.25 8.52
C SER A 74 -13.04 -35.21 9.00
N ILE A 75 -14.07 -34.68 9.65
CA ILE A 75 -15.22 -35.48 10.10
C ILE A 75 -15.96 -36.06 8.90
N LEU A 76 -16.25 -35.22 7.89
CA LEU A 76 -16.90 -35.69 6.66
C LEU A 76 -16.06 -36.70 5.92
N GLY A 77 -14.73 -36.50 5.83
CA GLY A 77 -13.82 -37.46 5.20
C GLY A 77 -13.84 -38.81 5.88
N VAL A 78 -13.78 -38.86 7.21
CA VAL A 78 -13.93 -40.13 7.99
C VAL A 78 -15.26 -40.83 7.70
N LEU A 79 -16.36 -40.05 7.71
CA LEU A 79 -17.69 -40.62 7.41
C LEU A 79 -17.78 -41.13 5.98
N MET A 80 -17.22 -40.40 5.00
CA MET A 80 -17.22 -40.82 3.59
C MET A 80 -16.39 -42.07 3.36
N VAL A 81 -15.21 -42.19 3.95
CA VAL A 81 -14.38 -43.40 3.86
C VAL A 81 -15.14 -44.60 4.43
N ASN A 82 -15.75 -44.46 5.61
CA ASN A 82 -16.50 -45.54 6.24
C ASN A 82 -17.74 -45.96 5.43
N LEU A 83 -18.49 -44.98 4.90
CA LEU A 83 -19.75 -45.25 4.22
C LEU A 83 -19.55 -45.76 2.78
N LEU A 84 -18.58 -45.22 2.04
CA LEU A 84 -18.44 -45.44 0.60
C LEU A 84 -17.40 -46.50 0.26
N PHE A 85 -16.35 -46.66 1.07
CA PHE A 85 -15.19 -47.50 0.75
C PHE A 85 -15.01 -48.70 1.70
N THR A 86 -15.83 -48.80 2.77
CA THR A 86 -15.74 -49.90 3.75
C THR A 86 -16.85 -50.91 3.57
N TYR A 87 -16.52 -52.20 3.49
CA TYR A 87 -17.53 -53.27 3.45
C TYR A 87 -18.22 -53.46 4.81
N PRO A 88 -19.56 -53.64 4.90
CA PRO A 88 -20.53 -53.61 3.81
C PRO A 88 -20.82 -52.16 3.36
N TYR A 89 -20.70 -51.91 2.06
CA TYR A 89 -20.88 -50.56 1.47
C TYR A 89 -22.24 -49.96 1.83
N TYR A 90 -22.28 -48.65 1.98
CA TYR A 90 -23.46 -47.84 2.36
C TYR A 90 -24.04 -48.14 3.75
N LYS A 91 -23.27 -48.81 4.62
CA LYS A 91 -23.62 -49.05 6.02
C LYS A 91 -22.44 -48.62 6.90
N PHE A 92 -22.72 -47.98 8.01
CA PHE A 92 -21.67 -47.69 8.98
C PHE A 92 -21.20 -48.97 9.67
N ASN A 93 -19.93 -49.27 9.57
CA ASN A 93 -19.32 -50.43 10.20
C ASN A 93 -18.10 -50.00 11.02
N PHE A 94 -18.18 -50.24 12.33
CA PHE A 94 -17.11 -49.93 13.27
C PHE A 94 -16.45 -51.18 13.84
N THR A 95 -16.84 -52.37 13.38
CA THR A 95 -16.43 -53.68 13.96
C THR A 95 -15.28 -54.33 13.23
N ILE A 96 -14.86 -53.85 12.06
CA ILE A 96 -13.76 -54.41 11.29
C ILE A 96 -12.43 -53.99 11.93
N THR A 97 -11.59 -54.93 12.25
CA THR A 97 -10.26 -54.74 12.82
C THR A 97 -9.39 -53.88 11.89
N GLY A 98 -8.93 -52.71 12.36
CA GLY A 98 -8.11 -51.79 11.58
C GLY A 98 -8.79 -50.46 11.23
N TYR A 99 -10.10 -50.43 10.95
CA TYR A 99 -10.81 -49.18 10.62
C TYR A 99 -10.88 -48.17 11.77
N PRO A 100 -11.10 -48.56 13.05
CA PRO A 100 -11.06 -47.65 14.18
C PRO A 100 -9.70 -46.94 14.30
N ILE A 101 -8.62 -47.65 13.99
CA ILE A 101 -7.25 -47.10 14.03
C ILE A 101 -7.05 -46.09 12.91
N SER A 102 -7.50 -46.40 11.66
CA SER A 102 -7.41 -45.46 10.54
C SER A 102 -8.19 -44.17 10.83
N MET A 103 -9.41 -44.30 11.38
CA MET A 103 -10.23 -43.15 11.79
C MET A 103 -9.54 -42.30 12.85
N LEU A 104 -8.94 -42.93 13.83
CA LEU A 104 -8.21 -42.24 14.91
C LEU A 104 -6.97 -41.51 14.35
N CYS A 105 -6.25 -42.12 13.42
CA CYS A 105 -5.14 -41.54 12.70
C CYS A 105 -5.56 -40.34 11.83
N MET A 106 -6.68 -40.45 11.10
CA MET A 106 -7.24 -39.36 10.32
C MET A 106 -7.64 -38.18 11.20
N LEU A 107 -8.31 -38.43 12.31
CA LEU A 107 -8.69 -37.40 13.27
C LEU A 107 -7.44 -36.73 13.91
N ALA A 108 -6.48 -37.53 14.34
CA ALA A 108 -5.23 -37.01 14.90
C ALA A 108 -4.46 -36.14 13.89
N THR A 109 -4.36 -36.60 12.64
CA THR A 109 -3.68 -35.83 11.56
C THR A 109 -4.42 -34.52 11.29
N ALA A 110 -5.74 -34.55 11.26
CA ALA A 110 -6.55 -33.34 11.07
C ALA A 110 -6.32 -32.33 12.22
N ILE A 111 -6.31 -32.79 13.46
CA ILE A 111 -6.07 -31.93 14.64
C ILE A 111 -4.64 -31.34 14.62
N ILE A 112 -3.64 -32.16 14.31
CA ILE A 112 -2.24 -31.71 14.24
C ILE A 112 -2.05 -30.69 13.13
N THR A 113 -2.55 -30.98 11.93
CA THR A 113 -2.47 -30.05 10.78
C THR A 113 -3.14 -28.74 11.08
N PHE A 114 -4.31 -28.81 11.68
CA PHE A 114 -5.04 -27.66 12.15
C PHE A 114 -4.21 -26.81 13.15
N ALA A 115 -3.68 -27.43 14.18
CA ALA A 115 -2.88 -26.72 15.19
C ALA A 115 -1.63 -26.07 14.57
N LEU A 116 -0.97 -26.75 13.63
CA LEU A 116 0.20 -26.23 12.92
C LEU A 116 -0.16 -25.04 12.02
N THR A 117 -1.23 -25.18 11.22
CA THR A 117 -1.69 -24.09 10.32
C THR A 117 -2.11 -22.86 11.13
N ALA A 118 -2.77 -23.07 12.26
CA ALA A 118 -3.13 -21.99 13.17
C ALA A 118 -1.91 -21.23 13.71
N ARG A 119 -0.90 -21.96 14.16
CA ARG A 119 0.34 -21.36 14.63
C ARG A 119 1.09 -20.60 13.56
N ILE A 120 1.15 -21.13 12.34
CA ILE A 120 1.79 -20.45 11.20
C ILE A 120 1.07 -19.12 10.90
N LYS A 121 -0.25 -19.13 10.79
CA LYS A 121 -1.04 -17.89 10.56
C LYS A 121 -0.86 -16.86 11.69
N GLU A 122 -0.81 -17.31 12.94
CA GLU A 122 -0.54 -16.43 14.09
C GLU A 122 0.86 -15.83 14.03
N GLN A 123 1.87 -16.64 13.69
CA GLN A 123 3.24 -16.17 13.52
C GLN A 123 3.38 -15.16 12.38
N GLU A 124 2.74 -15.42 11.23
CA GLU A 124 2.71 -14.47 10.11
C GLU A 124 2.09 -13.13 10.53
N GLN A 125 0.99 -13.14 11.26
CA GLN A 125 0.36 -11.91 11.77
C GLN A 125 1.26 -11.16 12.76
N LEU A 126 1.93 -11.89 13.65
CA LEU A 126 2.88 -11.29 14.60
C LEU A 126 4.11 -10.72 13.90
N MET A 127 4.63 -11.39 12.88
CA MET A 127 5.74 -10.89 12.07
C MET A 127 5.37 -9.60 11.35
N VAL A 128 4.22 -9.55 10.69
CA VAL A 128 3.74 -8.33 10.02
C VAL A 128 3.54 -7.20 11.02
N ALA A 129 2.98 -7.48 12.19
CA ALA A 129 2.81 -6.47 13.25
C ALA A 129 4.16 -5.97 13.80
N ALA A 130 5.11 -6.87 14.02
CA ALA A 130 6.45 -6.53 14.50
C ALA A 130 7.24 -5.71 13.46
N GLU A 131 7.09 -6.05 12.18
CA GLU A 131 7.74 -5.31 11.09
C GLU A 131 7.18 -3.90 10.95
N ARG A 132 5.86 -3.72 11.06
CA ARG A 132 5.22 -2.39 11.12
C ARG A 132 5.73 -1.56 12.30
N GLU A 133 5.81 -2.15 13.48
CA GLU A 133 6.30 -1.43 14.67
C GLU A 133 7.78 -1.07 14.56
N ARG A 134 8.59 -1.96 13.97
CA ARG A 134 10.00 -1.69 13.67
C ARG A 134 10.15 -0.54 12.65
N MET A 135 9.35 -0.54 11.59
CA MET A 135 9.33 0.52 10.59
C MET A 135 8.93 1.85 11.24
N ARG A 136 7.86 1.85 12.05
CA ARG A 136 7.43 3.04 12.81
C ARG A 136 8.51 3.58 13.73
N SER A 137 9.20 2.70 14.47
CA SER A 137 10.30 3.09 15.35
C SER A 137 11.48 3.68 14.57
N ASN A 138 11.82 3.10 13.42
CA ASN A 138 12.87 3.63 12.54
C ASN A 138 12.50 4.99 11.97
N LEU A 139 11.25 5.18 11.54
CA LEU A 139 10.74 6.47 11.05
C LEU A 139 10.83 7.53 12.15
N LEU A 140 10.35 7.25 13.37
CA LEU A 140 10.43 8.19 14.49
C LEU A 140 11.86 8.58 14.83
N ARG A 141 12.81 7.62 14.79
CA ARG A 141 14.23 7.89 15.02
C ARG A 141 14.81 8.78 13.92
N ALA A 142 14.51 8.49 12.66
CA ALA A 142 14.95 9.27 11.51
C ALA A 142 14.40 10.70 11.58
N VAL A 143 13.10 10.83 11.85
CA VAL A 143 12.44 12.15 12.01
C VAL A 143 13.06 12.93 13.16
N SER A 144 13.31 12.30 14.31
CA SER A 144 13.92 12.99 15.47
C SER A 144 15.32 13.51 15.16
N HIS A 145 16.10 12.74 14.39
CA HIS A 145 17.42 13.18 13.93
C HIS A 145 17.31 14.35 12.95
N ASP A 146 16.42 14.21 11.97
CA ASP A 146 16.27 15.21 10.90
C ASP A 146 15.62 16.52 11.40
N LEU A 147 14.82 16.49 12.46
CA LEU A 147 14.35 17.67 13.17
C LEU A 147 15.44 18.39 13.97
N ARG A 148 16.35 17.65 14.59
CA ARG A 148 17.38 18.21 15.47
C ARG A 148 18.36 19.10 14.73
N THR A 149 18.77 18.71 13.52
CA THR A 149 19.79 19.42 12.73
C THR A 149 19.37 20.85 12.40
N PRO A 150 18.21 21.13 11.74
CA PRO A 150 17.80 22.50 11.45
C PRO A 150 17.45 23.29 12.72
N LEU A 151 16.88 22.65 13.75
CA LEU A 151 16.65 23.32 15.03
C LEU A 151 17.94 23.79 15.67
N THR A 152 19.02 23.03 15.59
CA THR A 152 20.33 23.40 16.08
C THR A 152 20.92 24.57 15.24
N ALA A 153 20.75 24.53 13.91
CA ALA A 153 21.19 25.59 13.01
C ALA A 153 20.45 26.90 13.27
N ILE A 154 19.10 26.84 13.37
CA ILE A 154 18.26 28.01 13.74
C ILE A 154 18.70 28.59 15.09
N SER A 155 18.85 27.73 16.11
CA SER A 155 19.28 28.16 17.44
C SER A 155 20.66 28.79 17.40
N GLY A 156 21.62 28.24 16.67
CA GLY A 156 22.97 28.80 16.50
C GLY A 156 22.96 30.14 15.77
N ALA A 157 22.19 30.25 14.70
CA ALA A 157 22.05 31.53 13.95
C ALA A 157 21.38 32.60 14.80
N CYS A 158 20.36 32.27 15.59
CA CYS A 158 19.75 33.21 16.55
C CYS A 158 20.73 33.62 17.63
N SER A 159 21.50 32.70 18.22
CA SER A 159 22.51 33.03 19.23
C SER A 159 23.59 33.98 18.64
N ALA A 160 24.07 33.71 17.43
CA ALA A 160 25.03 34.58 16.75
C ALA A 160 24.47 35.97 16.51
N LEU A 161 23.20 36.10 16.13
CA LEU A 161 22.55 37.42 15.96
C LEU A 161 22.42 38.18 17.30
N ILE A 162 22.12 37.48 18.38
CA ILE A 162 21.96 38.09 19.72
C ILE A 162 23.31 38.50 20.30
N GLU A 163 24.34 37.63 20.21
CA GLU A 163 25.66 37.89 20.79
C GLU A 163 26.46 38.96 20.02
N SER A 164 26.31 39.00 18.71
CA SER A 164 27.05 39.93 17.84
C SER A 164 26.49 41.36 17.87
N GLY A 165 25.22 41.56 18.24
CA GLY A 165 24.57 42.87 18.33
C GLY A 165 24.79 43.73 17.08
N ASP A 166 25.39 44.93 17.28
CA ASP A 166 25.71 45.86 16.18
C ASP A 166 27.08 45.60 15.53
N ALA A 167 27.82 44.60 15.96
CA ALA A 167 29.15 44.27 15.43
C ALA A 167 29.10 43.46 14.11
N ILE A 168 27.96 42.91 13.77
CA ILE A 168 27.76 42.10 12.55
C ILE A 168 27.33 43.00 11.38
N SER A 169 27.86 42.72 10.20
CA SER A 169 27.48 43.49 8.99
C SER A 169 26.02 43.21 8.60
N VAL A 170 25.37 44.19 7.97
CA VAL A 170 23.99 44.04 7.48
C VAL A 170 23.84 42.85 6.52
N GLN A 171 24.88 42.57 5.72
CA GLN A 171 24.89 41.45 4.80
C GLN A 171 24.92 40.11 5.54
N GLU A 172 25.75 39.96 6.57
CA GLU A 172 25.81 38.72 7.40
C GLU A 172 24.53 38.54 8.20
N LYS A 173 23.96 39.63 8.74
CA LYS A 173 22.66 39.56 9.42
C LYS A 173 21.55 39.06 8.51
N ASN A 174 21.46 39.60 7.29
CA ASN A 174 20.47 39.17 6.31
C ASN A 174 20.68 37.70 5.90
N LYS A 175 21.94 37.24 5.75
CA LYS A 175 22.27 35.86 5.45
C LYS A 175 21.80 34.90 6.56
N LEU A 176 22.05 35.23 7.83
CA LEU A 176 21.60 34.44 8.97
C LEU A 176 20.07 34.37 9.06
N ILE A 177 19.39 35.52 8.82
CA ILE A 177 17.90 35.55 8.80
C ILE A 177 17.35 34.68 7.67
N SER A 178 17.93 34.74 6.46
CA SER A 178 17.55 33.91 5.33
C SER A 178 17.71 32.41 5.66
N GLN A 179 18.82 32.04 6.30
CA GLN A 179 19.09 30.67 6.71
C GLN A 179 18.07 30.17 7.77
N ILE A 180 17.70 31.03 8.73
CA ILE A 180 16.66 30.71 9.72
C ILE A 180 15.33 30.47 9.02
N ASP A 181 14.96 31.32 8.07
CA ASP A 181 13.70 31.17 7.33
C ASP A 181 13.67 29.87 6.49
N GLU A 182 14.75 29.58 5.76
CA GLU A 182 14.90 28.36 4.97
C GLU A 182 14.77 27.09 5.84
N ASP A 183 15.47 27.06 6.98
CA ASP A 183 15.42 25.94 7.92
C ASP A 183 14.02 25.79 8.56
N ALA A 184 13.35 26.91 8.86
CA ALA A 184 11.98 26.89 9.40
C ALA A 184 10.95 26.37 8.36
N GLN A 185 11.04 26.83 7.11
CA GLN A 185 10.20 26.35 6.01
C GLN A 185 10.41 24.85 5.77
N TRP A 186 11.65 24.39 5.85
CA TRP A 186 11.96 22.97 5.73
C TRP A 186 11.33 22.14 6.86
N LEU A 187 11.37 22.63 8.11
CA LEU A 187 10.72 21.96 9.25
C LEU A 187 9.22 21.86 9.09
N ILE A 188 8.57 22.90 8.58
CA ILE A 188 7.12 22.90 8.31
C ILE A 188 6.79 21.78 7.32
N ARG A 189 7.49 21.70 6.19
CA ARG A 189 7.32 20.63 5.19
C ARG A 189 7.55 19.23 5.77
N LEU A 190 8.55 19.07 6.62
CA LEU A 190 8.85 17.79 7.28
C LEU A 190 7.69 17.33 8.17
N VAL A 191 7.13 18.27 8.98
CA VAL A 191 5.98 17.97 9.86
C VAL A 191 4.73 17.63 9.05
N GLU A 192 4.44 18.35 7.98
CA GLU A 192 3.32 18.09 7.08
C GLU A 192 3.43 16.69 6.47
N ASN A 193 4.61 16.31 5.95
CA ASN A 193 4.87 14.99 5.41
C ASN A 193 4.71 13.90 6.47
N LEU A 194 5.16 14.13 7.71
CA LEU A 194 4.99 13.17 8.80
C LEU A 194 3.53 12.97 9.19
N LEU A 195 2.73 14.05 9.21
CA LEU A 195 1.29 13.95 9.48
C LEU A 195 0.56 13.14 8.42
N ILE A 196 0.95 13.23 7.16
CA ILE A 196 0.40 12.42 6.07
C ILE A 196 0.69 10.94 6.32
N VAL A 197 1.96 10.57 6.57
CA VAL A 197 2.34 9.17 6.84
C VAL A 197 1.60 8.61 8.06
N THR A 198 1.53 9.37 9.17
CA THR A 198 0.88 8.90 10.39
C THR A 198 -0.64 8.74 10.24
N ARG A 199 -1.29 9.54 9.39
CA ARG A 199 -2.72 9.36 9.08
C ARG A 199 -2.97 8.11 8.25
N MET A 200 -2.06 7.77 7.32
CA MET A 200 -2.18 6.59 6.46
C MET A 200 -1.92 5.27 7.19
N ASP A 201 -1.08 5.28 8.24
CA ASP A 201 -0.74 4.09 9.04
C ASP A 201 -1.77 3.75 10.14
N ALA A 202 -2.81 4.55 10.32
CA ALA A 202 -3.84 4.29 11.33
C ALA A 202 -4.54 2.94 11.07
N PRO A 203 -4.83 2.13 12.13
CA PRO A 203 -5.56 0.87 11.99
C PRO A 203 -6.99 1.14 11.48
N GLY A 204 -7.22 0.91 10.22
CA GLY A 204 -8.48 1.22 9.53
C GLY A 204 -8.23 1.87 8.17
N GLY A 205 -6.96 2.21 7.85
CA GLY A 205 -6.60 3.09 6.73
C GLY A 205 -7.27 4.44 6.92
N ALA A 206 -6.56 5.56 6.93
CA ALA A 206 -7.27 6.82 6.83
C ALA A 206 -8.17 6.69 5.60
N ASP A 207 -9.48 6.79 5.77
CA ASP A 207 -10.40 6.92 4.65
C ASP A 207 -9.94 8.17 3.88
N ILE A 208 -9.09 7.94 2.87
CA ILE A 208 -8.75 8.99 1.93
C ILE A 208 -10.06 9.30 1.21
N THR A 209 -10.56 10.50 1.41
CA THR A 209 -11.78 10.93 0.76
C THR A 209 -11.44 11.19 -0.70
N LYS A 210 -11.61 10.17 -1.53
CA LYS A 210 -11.43 10.29 -2.97
C LYS A 210 -12.68 10.89 -3.57
N SER A 211 -12.51 11.99 -4.31
CA SER A 211 -13.54 12.62 -5.14
C SER A 211 -13.14 12.49 -6.62
N PRO A 212 -14.08 12.46 -7.55
CA PRO A 212 -13.77 12.60 -8.98
C PRO A 212 -13.14 13.98 -9.21
N GLU A 213 -11.87 14.02 -9.55
CA GLU A 213 -11.09 15.25 -9.77
C GLU A 213 -10.46 15.21 -11.16
N ALA A 214 -10.40 16.34 -11.82
CA ALA A 214 -9.69 16.50 -13.09
C ALA A 214 -8.18 16.54 -12.84
N ALA A 215 -7.46 15.62 -13.48
CA ALA A 215 -5.99 15.50 -13.33
C ALA A 215 -5.27 16.80 -13.66
N GLU A 216 -5.75 17.51 -14.70
CA GLU A 216 -5.20 18.77 -15.18
C GLU A 216 -5.39 19.90 -14.18
N GLU A 217 -6.52 19.96 -13.48
CA GLU A 217 -6.79 20.99 -12.48
C GLU A 217 -5.90 20.84 -11.25
N VAL A 218 -5.72 19.59 -10.78
CA VAL A 218 -4.81 19.29 -9.67
C VAL A 218 -3.38 19.64 -10.04
N ALA A 219 -2.95 19.31 -11.27
CA ALA A 219 -1.63 19.67 -11.76
C ALA A 219 -1.43 21.19 -11.92
N ALA A 220 -2.43 21.91 -12.44
CA ALA A 220 -2.41 23.36 -12.56
C ALA A 220 -2.29 24.03 -11.17
N SER A 221 -3.01 23.50 -10.16
CA SER A 221 -2.93 23.96 -8.77
C SER A 221 -1.52 23.77 -8.19
N ALA A 222 -0.91 22.58 -8.41
CA ALA A 222 0.45 22.27 -7.99
C ALA A 222 1.47 23.23 -8.65
N LEU A 223 1.34 23.42 -9.96
CA LEU A 223 2.23 24.31 -10.73
C LEU A 223 2.12 25.76 -10.30
N SER A 224 0.91 26.24 -10.01
CA SER A 224 0.69 27.61 -9.51
C SER A 224 1.45 27.85 -8.19
N LEU A 225 1.38 26.87 -7.27
CA LEU A 225 2.09 26.96 -5.99
C LEU A 225 3.61 26.84 -6.19
N PHE A 226 4.06 25.93 -7.06
CA PHE A 226 5.47 25.76 -7.40
C PHE A 226 6.08 27.05 -7.97
N ARG A 227 5.43 27.69 -8.95
CA ARG A 227 5.92 28.95 -9.57
C ARG A 227 6.05 30.09 -8.60
N LYS A 228 5.26 30.12 -7.53
CA LYS A 228 5.36 31.13 -6.47
C LYS A 228 6.67 31.00 -5.70
N ASN A 229 7.13 29.75 -5.45
CA ASN A 229 8.34 29.46 -4.71
C ASN A 229 9.59 29.44 -5.61
N PHE A 230 9.43 29.04 -6.89
CA PHE A 230 10.51 28.91 -7.88
C PHE A 230 10.21 29.73 -9.15
N PRO A 231 10.18 31.08 -9.08
CA PRO A 231 9.76 31.94 -10.19
C PRO A 231 10.70 31.86 -11.41
N GLN A 232 11.94 31.42 -11.22
CA GLN A 232 12.96 31.32 -12.27
C GLN A 232 12.97 29.94 -12.95
N ALA A 233 12.24 28.94 -12.42
CA ALA A 233 12.24 27.61 -12.99
C ALA A 233 11.44 27.56 -14.30
N ASN A 234 12.07 27.00 -15.34
CA ASN A 234 11.43 26.81 -16.64
C ASN A 234 10.66 25.49 -16.66
N VAL A 235 9.35 25.55 -16.47
CA VAL A 235 8.49 24.36 -16.46
C VAL A 235 7.60 24.36 -17.70
N VAL A 236 7.73 23.30 -18.50
CA VAL A 236 6.86 23.01 -19.66
C VAL A 236 5.82 21.98 -19.23
N VAL A 237 4.58 22.20 -19.59
CA VAL A 237 3.45 21.32 -19.22
C VAL A 237 2.79 20.80 -20.47
N HIS A 238 2.59 19.51 -20.55
CA HIS A 238 1.80 18.86 -21.58
C HIS A 238 0.61 18.16 -20.92
N VAL A 239 -0.58 18.49 -21.39
CA VAL A 239 -1.84 17.88 -20.97
C VAL A 239 -2.54 17.31 -22.18
N PRO A 240 -3.30 16.22 -22.06
CA PRO A 240 -4.10 15.68 -23.15
C PRO A 240 -5.24 16.65 -23.53
N GLU A 241 -5.82 16.46 -24.71
CA GLU A 241 -7.00 17.23 -25.14
C GLU A 241 -8.28 16.80 -24.39
N GLU A 242 -8.35 15.55 -23.96
CA GLU A 242 -9.44 14.99 -23.17
C GLU A 242 -9.21 15.23 -21.67
N VAL A 243 -10.29 15.52 -20.93
CA VAL A 243 -10.24 15.68 -19.47
C VAL A 243 -10.12 14.30 -18.82
N LEU A 244 -9.08 14.10 -17.99
CA LEU A 244 -8.86 12.84 -17.29
C LEU A 244 -9.43 12.93 -15.87
N ILE A 245 -10.59 12.31 -15.64
CA ILE A 245 -11.20 12.23 -14.31
C ILE A 245 -10.64 11.02 -13.55
N THR A 246 -10.10 11.27 -12.36
CA THR A 246 -9.58 10.22 -11.48
C THR A 246 -10.16 10.35 -10.07
N PRO A 247 -10.54 9.24 -9.42
CA PRO A 247 -10.97 9.26 -8.02
C PRO A 247 -9.75 9.48 -7.11
N MET A 248 -9.52 10.73 -6.69
CA MET A 248 -8.36 11.09 -5.88
C MET A 248 -8.68 12.11 -4.79
N ASP A 249 -7.83 12.18 -3.78
CA ASP A 249 -7.73 13.33 -2.88
C ASP A 249 -6.83 14.37 -3.56
N GLY A 250 -7.44 15.40 -4.14
CA GLY A 250 -6.74 16.43 -4.92
C GLY A 250 -5.67 17.17 -4.10
N MET A 251 -5.83 17.25 -2.76
CA MET A 251 -4.82 17.89 -1.90
C MET A 251 -3.57 17.01 -1.77
N LEU A 252 -3.74 15.71 -1.57
CA LEU A 252 -2.63 14.77 -1.45
C LEU A 252 -1.88 14.60 -2.78
N ILE A 253 -2.59 14.49 -3.90
CA ILE A 253 -1.95 14.37 -5.22
C ILE A 253 -1.26 15.66 -5.62
N ARG A 254 -1.83 16.84 -5.31
CA ARG A 254 -1.13 18.13 -5.45
C ARG A 254 0.19 18.15 -4.67
N GLN A 255 0.22 17.58 -3.45
CA GLN A 255 1.45 17.50 -2.66
C GLN A 255 2.50 16.60 -3.30
N VAL A 256 2.08 15.45 -3.90
CA VAL A 256 2.97 14.57 -4.67
C VAL A 256 3.61 15.35 -5.82
N LEU A 257 2.80 16.04 -6.64
CA LEU A 257 3.30 16.82 -7.78
C LEU A 257 4.24 17.93 -7.33
N LEU A 258 3.90 18.65 -6.26
CA LEU A 258 4.74 19.69 -5.70
C LEU A 258 6.10 19.13 -5.26
N ASN A 259 6.12 18.02 -4.52
CA ASN A 259 7.37 17.38 -4.09
C ASN A 259 8.24 16.95 -5.29
N LEU A 260 7.64 16.43 -6.36
CA LEU A 260 8.38 16.01 -7.55
C LEU A 260 8.95 17.21 -8.32
N LEU A 261 8.18 18.29 -8.47
CA LEU A 261 8.64 19.52 -9.11
C LEU A 261 9.74 20.22 -8.30
N GLU A 262 9.61 20.27 -6.98
CA GLU A 262 10.64 20.83 -6.07
C GLU A 262 11.91 19.98 -6.11
N ASN A 263 11.81 18.65 -6.16
CA ASN A 263 12.97 17.77 -6.33
C ASN A 263 13.69 18.04 -7.67
N ALA A 264 12.96 18.19 -8.76
CA ALA A 264 13.53 18.52 -10.06
C ALA A 264 14.24 19.90 -10.01
N ALA A 265 13.66 20.91 -9.35
CA ALA A 265 14.27 22.24 -9.24
C ALA A 265 15.51 22.26 -8.34
N ALA A 266 15.52 21.46 -7.24
CA ALA A 266 16.59 21.53 -6.23
C ALA A 266 17.76 20.59 -6.53
N HIS A 267 17.52 19.46 -7.21
CA HIS A 267 18.50 18.37 -7.34
C HIS A 267 18.99 18.11 -8.77
N ALA A 268 18.31 18.62 -9.77
CA ALA A 268 18.73 18.46 -11.17
C ALA A 268 19.87 19.43 -11.50
N GLU A 269 21.09 19.09 -11.05
CA GLU A 269 22.29 19.89 -11.36
C GLU A 269 22.45 20.07 -12.88
N GLY A 270 22.49 21.35 -13.31
CA GLY A 270 22.62 21.73 -14.72
C GLY A 270 21.32 21.61 -15.52
N ALA A 271 20.17 21.37 -14.88
CA ALA A 271 18.89 21.38 -15.56
C ALA A 271 18.54 22.78 -16.06
N THR A 272 18.05 22.82 -17.29
CA THR A 272 17.56 24.03 -17.93
C THR A 272 16.04 24.02 -18.07
N ARG A 273 15.42 22.83 -17.94
CA ARG A 273 14.00 22.62 -18.17
C ARG A 273 13.47 21.48 -17.33
N ILE A 274 12.30 21.68 -16.77
CA ILE A 274 11.47 20.66 -16.12
C ILE A 274 10.24 20.44 -16.99
N CYS A 275 9.83 19.17 -17.23
CA CYS A 275 8.61 18.84 -17.95
C CYS A 275 7.64 18.16 -16.99
N LEU A 276 6.38 18.56 -17.05
CA LEU A 276 5.24 17.89 -16.41
C LEU A 276 4.30 17.40 -17.50
N ASP A 277 4.23 16.09 -17.70
CA ASP A 277 3.36 15.46 -18.68
C ASP A 277 2.22 14.74 -17.97
N ILE A 278 0.99 14.94 -18.44
CA ILE A 278 -0.21 14.18 -18.06
C ILE A 278 -0.66 13.44 -19.30
N ILE A 279 -0.77 12.11 -19.21
CA ILE A 279 -1.02 11.25 -20.37
C ILE A 279 -2.03 10.18 -19.97
N ARG A 280 -2.97 9.85 -20.84
CA ARG A 280 -3.80 8.65 -20.69
C ARG A 280 -2.97 7.41 -21.03
N ASP A 281 -2.88 6.49 -20.09
CA ASP A 281 -2.20 5.19 -20.25
C ASP A 281 -3.20 4.06 -19.96
N GLY A 282 -3.96 3.68 -20.99
CA GLY A 282 -5.06 2.73 -20.86
C GLY A 282 -6.12 3.22 -19.89
N ASP A 283 -6.36 2.45 -18.81
CA ASP A 283 -7.33 2.77 -17.75
C ASP A 283 -6.73 3.66 -16.64
N ASN A 284 -5.57 4.26 -16.87
CA ASN A 284 -4.89 5.10 -15.89
C ASN A 284 -4.56 6.49 -16.46
N ALA A 285 -4.53 7.49 -15.58
CA ALA A 285 -3.85 8.75 -15.82
C ALA A 285 -2.39 8.60 -15.37
N LEU A 286 -1.45 8.83 -16.26
CA LEU A 286 -0.01 8.85 -16.01
C LEU A 286 0.44 10.29 -15.82
N PHE A 287 1.03 10.57 -14.66
CA PHE A 287 1.69 11.82 -14.34
C PHE A 287 3.21 11.59 -14.39
N ARG A 288 3.92 12.40 -15.15
CA ARG A 288 5.37 12.31 -15.31
C ARG A 288 6.02 13.66 -15.09
N VAL A 289 6.98 13.71 -14.17
CA VAL A 289 7.86 14.87 -13.97
C VAL A 289 9.27 14.46 -14.40
N SER A 290 9.85 15.20 -15.33
CA SER A 290 11.20 14.94 -15.85
C SER A 290 12.03 16.21 -15.89
N ASP A 291 13.33 16.08 -15.68
CA ASP A 291 14.32 17.14 -15.85
C ASP A 291 15.37 16.76 -16.91
N ASP A 292 16.13 17.73 -17.38
CA ASP A 292 17.25 17.55 -18.31
C ASP A 292 18.63 17.66 -17.63
N GLY A 293 18.68 17.45 -16.30
CA GLY A 293 19.90 17.49 -15.48
C GLY A 293 20.79 16.26 -15.63
N LYS A 294 21.64 16.01 -14.66
CA LYS A 294 22.57 14.88 -14.68
C LYS A 294 21.93 13.50 -14.41
N GLY A 295 20.69 13.48 -13.93
CA GLY A 295 20.00 12.23 -13.54
C GLY A 295 20.39 11.75 -12.13
N ILE A 296 19.90 10.55 -11.80
CA ILE A 296 20.07 9.87 -10.51
C ILE A 296 21.20 8.85 -10.65
N ASP A 297 22.03 8.71 -9.60
CA ASP A 297 23.03 7.65 -9.53
C ASP A 297 22.37 6.27 -9.67
N PRO A 298 22.83 5.40 -10.59
CA PRO A 298 22.27 4.07 -10.77
C PRO A 298 22.23 3.21 -9.50
N GLU A 299 23.17 3.41 -8.56
CA GLU A 299 23.18 2.69 -7.28
C GLU A 299 22.05 3.15 -6.34
N LEU A 300 21.57 4.39 -6.50
CA LEU A 300 20.48 4.95 -5.67
C LEU A 300 19.10 4.65 -6.22
N LEU A 301 18.97 4.46 -7.54
CA LEU A 301 17.67 4.26 -8.20
C LEU A 301 16.78 3.20 -7.55
N PRO A 302 17.28 1.99 -7.18
CA PRO A 302 16.46 0.95 -6.57
C PRO A 302 15.92 1.33 -5.18
N HIS A 303 16.56 2.29 -4.51
CA HIS A 303 16.30 2.63 -3.11
C HIS A 303 15.63 4.00 -2.93
N ILE A 304 15.55 4.80 -3.98
CA ILE A 304 15.15 6.21 -3.89
C ILE A 304 13.68 6.40 -3.47
N LEU A 305 12.81 5.48 -3.84
CA LEU A 305 11.40 5.50 -3.48
C LEU A 305 11.11 4.89 -2.09
N ASN A 306 12.01 4.02 -1.60
CA ASN A 306 11.83 3.30 -0.33
C ASN A 306 12.48 4.02 0.86
N GLY A 307 13.24 5.08 0.63
CA GLY A 307 13.93 5.84 1.69
C GLY A 307 15.13 5.12 2.34
N ASP A 308 15.57 3.97 1.80
CA ASP A 308 16.61 3.11 2.40
C ASP A 308 18.06 3.55 2.08
N TYR A 309 18.26 4.62 1.33
CA TYR A 309 19.57 5.05 0.84
C TYR A 309 20.43 5.83 1.85
N LYS A 310 20.01 5.96 3.11
CA LYS A 310 20.75 6.69 4.16
C LYS A 310 22.17 6.18 4.45
N HIS A 311 22.53 4.99 3.97
CA HIS A 311 23.82 4.36 4.26
C HIS A 311 24.90 4.47 3.17
N SER A 312 24.58 4.94 1.97
CA SER A 312 25.51 4.84 0.81
C SER A 312 26.25 6.12 0.44
N LEU A 313 25.88 7.28 0.98
CA LEU A 313 26.47 8.56 0.58
C LEU A 313 27.36 9.16 1.65
N GLY A 314 28.66 9.30 1.29
CA GLY A 314 29.66 10.06 2.02
C GLY A 314 29.27 11.54 2.22
N SER A 315 29.78 12.09 3.30
CA SER A 315 29.61 13.40 3.89
C SER A 315 29.65 14.60 2.95
N SER A 316 28.51 15.00 2.41
CA SER A 316 28.24 16.40 2.07
C SER A 316 26.87 16.74 2.68
N GLU A 317 26.91 17.53 3.77
CA GLU A 317 25.75 17.77 4.64
C GLU A 317 24.59 18.49 3.93
N ASP A 318 24.86 19.33 2.96
CA ASP A 318 23.83 20.11 2.25
C ASP A 318 23.01 19.29 1.23
N LYS A 319 23.58 18.23 0.63
CA LYS A 319 22.87 17.36 -0.32
C LYS A 319 21.94 16.33 0.35
N LYS A 320 22.12 16.07 1.66
CA LYS A 320 21.36 15.06 2.42
C LYS A 320 19.97 15.53 2.88
N ARG A 321 19.73 16.85 2.95
CA ARG A 321 18.54 17.40 3.63
C ARG A 321 17.22 17.12 2.94
N ASN A 322 17.16 16.98 1.62
CA ASN A 322 15.87 17.03 0.91
C ASN A 322 15.40 15.71 0.28
N MET A 323 16.23 14.65 0.22
CA MET A 323 15.93 13.49 -0.65
C MET A 323 15.17 12.32 0.01
N GLY A 324 15.03 12.28 1.35
CA GLY A 324 14.64 11.05 2.05
C GLY A 324 13.15 10.85 2.27
N ILE A 325 12.49 11.82 2.84
CA ILE A 325 11.11 11.62 3.33
C ILE A 325 10.09 11.99 2.25
N GLY A 326 10.37 12.99 1.41
CA GLY A 326 9.44 13.45 0.38
C GLY A 326 9.03 12.37 -0.62
N LEU A 327 9.99 11.63 -1.18
CA LEU A 327 9.71 10.59 -2.19
C LEU A 327 9.03 9.35 -1.61
N SER A 328 9.38 8.94 -0.39
CA SER A 328 8.70 7.83 0.28
C SER A 328 7.25 8.19 0.64
N VAL A 329 6.98 9.45 1.02
CA VAL A 329 5.63 9.98 1.20
C VAL A 329 4.86 9.98 -0.12
N CYS A 330 5.47 10.43 -1.23
CA CYS A 330 4.85 10.37 -2.56
C CYS A 330 4.44 8.94 -2.93
N SER A 331 5.36 7.98 -2.76
CA SER A 331 5.08 6.56 -3.02
C SER A 331 3.92 6.03 -2.16
N THR A 332 3.85 6.41 -0.89
CA THR A 332 2.77 6.02 0.03
C THR A 332 1.43 6.62 -0.39
N ILE A 333 1.40 7.92 -0.75
CA ILE A 333 0.18 8.59 -1.23
C ILE A 333 -0.33 7.93 -2.51
N VAL A 334 0.54 7.71 -3.48
CA VAL A 334 0.19 7.08 -4.76
C VAL A 334 -0.35 5.66 -4.55
N ALA A 335 0.31 4.85 -3.71
CA ALA A 335 -0.15 3.51 -3.38
C ALA A 335 -1.53 3.50 -2.70
N ALA A 336 -1.81 4.47 -1.81
CA ALA A 336 -3.11 4.63 -1.17
C ALA A 336 -4.22 5.03 -2.15
N HIS A 337 -3.85 5.63 -3.30
CA HIS A 337 -4.74 5.91 -4.42
C HIS A 337 -4.84 4.75 -5.43
N SER A 338 -4.31 3.57 -5.08
CA SER A 338 -4.27 2.39 -5.96
C SER A 338 -3.40 2.59 -7.21
N GLY A 339 -2.49 3.56 -7.15
CA GLY A 339 -1.52 3.87 -8.19
C GLY A 339 -0.17 3.17 -7.98
N GLN A 340 0.73 3.36 -8.93
CA GLN A 340 2.12 2.90 -8.89
C GLN A 340 3.06 4.06 -9.20
N MET A 341 4.20 4.12 -8.50
CA MET A 341 5.22 5.14 -8.72
C MET A 341 6.53 4.49 -9.17
N ARG A 342 7.23 5.13 -10.13
CA ARG A 342 8.51 4.69 -10.67
C ARG A 342 9.47 5.87 -10.78
N ALA A 343 10.78 5.57 -10.70
CA ALA A 343 11.86 6.51 -10.94
C ALA A 343 12.92 5.86 -11.84
N TYR A 344 13.40 6.59 -12.83
CA TYR A 344 14.44 6.12 -13.75
C TYR A 344 15.16 7.31 -14.39
N ASN A 345 16.30 7.06 -15.01
CA ASN A 345 16.99 8.07 -15.81
C ASN A 345 16.45 8.06 -17.24
N GLY A 346 16.22 9.24 -17.79
CA GLY A 346 15.78 9.41 -19.17
C GLY A 346 16.81 8.90 -20.19
N SER A 347 16.37 8.62 -21.41
CA SER A 347 17.23 8.11 -22.50
C SER A 347 18.34 9.08 -22.94
N GLY A 348 18.25 10.36 -22.58
CA GLY A 348 19.26 11.38 -22.87
C GLY A 348 20.06 11.76 -21.63
N ARG A 349 19.52 12.67 -20.87
CA ARG A 349 20.00 13.15 -19.56
C ARG A 349 18.80 13.41 -18.68
N GLY A 350 19.04 13.45 -17.35
CA GLY A 350 18.05 13.83 -16.38
C GLY A 350 17.29 12.69 -15.73
N ALA A 351 16.56 12.98 -14.68
CA ALA A 351 15.73 12.04 -13.95
C ALA A 351 14.27 12.12 -14.41
N VAL A 352 13.59 10.98 -14.29
CA VAL A 352 12.15 10.86 -14.56
C VAL A 352 11.50 10.20 -13.37
N PHE A 353 10.49 10.87 -12.84
CA PHE A 353 9.57 10.35 -11.84
C PHE A 353 8.18 10.28 -12.46
N GLU A 354 7.57 9.12 -12.41
CA GLU A 354 6.22 8.95 -12.92
C GLU A 354 5.35 8.16 -11.95
N PHE A 355 4.07 8.48 -11.96
CA PHE A 355 3.08 7.71 -11.21
C PHE A 355 1.77 7.61 -11.99
N THR A 356 1.02 6.53 -11.73
CA THR A 356 -0.27 6.27 -12.35
C THR A 356 -1.38 6.35 -11.31
N LEU A 357 -2.54 6.82 -11.72
CA LEU A 357 -3.79 6.74 -10.95
C LEU A 357 -4.88 6.14 -11.82
N PRO A 358 -5.76 5.26 -11.29
CA PRO A 358 -6.87 4.71 -12.06
C PRO A 358 -7.83 5.82 -12.49
N LEU A 359 -8.29 5.75 -13.74
CA LEU A 359 -9.35 6.63 -14.25
C LEU A 359 -10.70 6.18 -13.69
N ASP A 360 -11.61 7.13 -13.54
CA ASP A 360 -13.00 6.83 -13.27
C ASP A 360 -13.66 6.47 -14.62
N ASN A 361 -13.78 5.16 -14.87
CA ASN A 361 -14.41 4.63 -16.09
C ASN A 361 -15.94 4.71 -16.01
N THR A 362 -16.50 5.72 -15.38
CA THR A 362 -17.93 6.00 -15.51
C THR A 362 -18.22 6.63 -16.88
N ASP A 363 -18.00 5.87 -17.97
CA ASP A 363 -18.59 6.12 -19.30
C ASP A 363 -20.10 5.84 -19.34
N GLU A 364 -20.78 5.86 -18.21
CA GLU A 364 -22.22 5.95 -18.05
C GLU A 364 -22.61 7.26 -17.39
N VAL A 365 -22.24 8.38 -17.96
CA VAL A 365 -23.08 9.57 -17.82
C VAL A 365 -24.20 9.41 -18.83
N ASP A 366 -25.14 8.57 -18.43
CA ASP A 366 -26.49 8.57 -18.97
C ASP A 366 -27.01 10.02 -18.94
N GLY A 367 -27.54 10.46 -20.08
CA GLY A 367 -27.88 11.82 -20.42
C GLY A 367 -28.35 12.68 -19.24
N MET A 368 -27.60 13.70 -19.01
CA MET A 368 -28.04 14.84 -18.22
C MET A 368 -29.23 15.44 -18.97
N ASP A 369 -30.44 15.01 -18.58
CA ASP A 369 -31.70 15.64 -18.99
C ASP A 369 -31.56 17.13 -18.71
N ILE A 370 -31.32 17.87 -19.75
CA ILE A 370 -31.44 19.31 -19.72
C ILE A 370 -32.89 19.58 -19.36
N TYR A 371 -33.13 20.04 -18.16
CA TYR A 371 -34.39 20.62 -17.75
C TYR A 371 -34.73 21.70 -18.75
N GLN A 372 -35.60 21.39 -19.69
CA GLN A 372 -36.39 22.37 -20.42
C GLN A 372 -37.40 22.90 -19.38
N ASP A 373 -37.07 24.02 -18.76
CA ASP A 373 -38.04 24.85 -18.08
C ASP A 373 -39.08 25.27 -19.11
N GLU A 374 -40.23 24.61 -19.03
CA GLU A 374 -41.47 25.06 -19.70
C GLU A 374 -41.81 26.45 -19.15
N VAL A 375 -41.54 27.42 -19.96
CA VAL A 375 -42.16 28.76 -19.82
C VAL A 375 -43.61 28.62 -20.22
N ASP A 376 -44.48 28.31 -19.26
CA ASP A 376 -45.92 28.40 -19.43
C ASP A 376 -46.34 29.86 -19.49
N GLU A 377 -46.61 30.28 -20.69
CA GLU A 377 -47.23 31.52 -21.12
C GLU A 377 -48.70 31.54 -20.67
N GLN A 378 -48.97 32.20 -19.57
CA GLN A 378 -50.34 32.54 -19.22
C GLN A 378 -50.72 33.84 -19.91
N ALA A 379 -51.18 33.74 -21.13
CA ALA A 379 -52.06 34.72 -21.76
C ALA A 379 -53.48 34.27 -21.58
N GLN A 380 -54.25 35.07 -20.92
CA GLN A 380 -55.73 35.09 -21.10
C GLN A 380 -56.33 36.40 -20.73
N PRO A 381 -57.55 36.60 -21.28
CA PRO A 381 -58.00 37.81 -22.00
C PRO A 381 -58.57 38.85 -21.08
#